data_94a61d281c4f03ef95038b2b7a2d98c5
#
_entry.id   94a61d281c4f03ef95038b2b7a2d98c5
#
_cell.length_a   1.000
_cell.length_b   1.000
_cell.length_c   1.000
_cell.angle_alpha   90.00
_cell.angle_beta   90.00
_cell.angle_gamma   90.00
#
_symmetry.space_group_name_H-M   'P 1'
#
loop_
_entity.id
_entity.type
_entity.pdbx_description
1 polymer ?
#
loop_
_entity_poly.entity_id
_entity_poly.type
_entity_poly.pdbx_seq_one_letter_code
_entity_poly.pdbx_strand_id
1 'polypeptide(L)'
;MKKFLVAGLLLSASVLVTAKIPAPVLDDAAKAKAAETAAKTAWNGKVDSYQLCKSQDKAAATYYKTAKATGKPTKPAAQTPPCADPGPFVYKPATAAVAVTPTAPAKKS
;
A
#
# COMPACT_ATOMS: atom_id res chain seq x y z
N MET A 1 26.99 -46.78 -16.16
CA MET A 1 26.39 -47.00 -14.85
C MET A 1 26.16 -45.63 -14.20
N LYS A 2 24.89 -45.17 -14.22
CA LYS A 2 24.54 -43.84 -13.74
C LYS A 2 24.09 -43.96 -12.30
N LYS A 3 24.90 -43.48 -11.38
CA LYS A 3 24.56 -43.43 -9.96
C LYS A 3 23.71 -42.22 -9.71
N PHE A 4 22.42 -42.42 -9.51
CA PHE A 4 21.48 -41.37 -9.06
C PHE A 4 21.71 -41.14 -7.56
N LEU A 5 22.28 -40.01 -7.23
CA LEU A 5 22.32 -39.50 -5.86
C LEU A 5 20.98 -38.84 -5.58
N VAL A 6 20.16 -39.54 -4.82
CA VAL A 6 18.92 -38.98 -4.26
C VAL A 6 19.33 -38.10 -3.08
N ALA A 7 19.36 -36.81 -3.29
CA ALA A 7 19.53 -35.84 -2.23
C ALA A 7 18.21 -35.72 -1.46
N GLY A 8 18.21 -36.24 -0.23
CA GLY A 8 17.10 -36.14 0.68
C GLY A 8 16.83 -34.67 1.06
N LEU A 9 15.65 -34.21 0.73
CA LEU A 9 15.13 -32.89 1.12
C LEU A 9 14.66 -32.96 2.58
N LEU A 10 15.49 -32.50 3.50
CA LEU A 10 15.10 -32.31 4.91
C LEU A 10 14.17 -31.11 5.00
N LEU A 11 12.88 -31.35 5.09
CA LEU A 11 11.89 -30.35 5.46
C LEU A 11 12.10 -29.96 6.92
N SER A 12 12.83 -28.88 7.14
CA SER A 12 12.88 -28.24 8.45
C SER A 12 11.56 -27.50 8.68
N ALA A 13 10.67 -28.12 9.46
CA ALA A 13 9.47 -27.48 9.97
C ALA A 13 9.88 -26.37 10.95
N SER A 14 9.99 -25.16 10.49
CA SER A 14 10.17 -23.97 11.33
C SER A 14 8.86 -23.71 12.07
N VAL A 15 8.82 -24.11 13.32
CA VAL A 15 7.73 -23.76 14.24
C VAL A 15 7.85 -22.26 14.50
N LEU A 16 7.01 -21.46 13.85
CA LEU A 16 6.83 -20.04 14.16
C LEU A 16 6.21 -19.95 15.55
N VAL A 17 7.05 -19.84 16.55
CA VAL A 17 6.63 -19.45 17.89
C VAL A 17 6.22 -17.97 17.79
N THR A 18 4.97 -17.71 17.54
CA THR A 18 4.39 -16.38 17.71
C THR A 18 4.32 -16.09 19.21
N ALA A 19 5.42 -15.56 19.74
CA ALA A 19 5.39 -14.97 21.07
C ALA A 19 4.39 -13.81 21.01
N LYS A 20 3.24 -14.01 21.64
CA LYS A 20 2.21 -13.00 21.78
C LYS A 20 2.72 -11.99 22.83
N ILE A 21 3.56 -11.04 22.37
CA ILE A 21 3.99 -9.93 23.18
C ILE A 21 2.77 -9.05 23.36
N PRO A 22 2.31 -8.79 24.60
CA PRO A 22 1.22 -7.86 24.83
C PRO A 22 1.63 -6.50 24.22
N ALA A 23 0.76 -5.94 23.39
CA ALA A 23 1.02 -4.66 22.76
C ALA A 23 1.29 -3.62 23.85
N PRO A 24 2.41 -2.88 23.80
CA PRO A 24 2.69 -1.85 24.76
C PRO A 24 1.57 -0.82 24.74
N VAL A 25 1.10 -0.41 25.93
CA VAL A 25 0.13 0.67 26.04
C VAL A 25 0.82 1.95 25.59
N LEU A 26 0.50 2.39 24.37
CA LEU A 26 1.03 3.63 23.83
C LEU A 26 0.38 4.81 24.56
N ASP A 27 1.19 5.73 25.05
CA ASP A 27 0.71 7.02 25.54
C ASP A 27 0.13 7.88 24.39
N ASP A 28 -0.54 8.95 24.71
CA ASP A 28 -1.20 9.78 23.69
C ASP A 28 -0.22 10.41 22.70
N ALA A 29 1.00 10.72 23.15
CA ALA A 29 2.06 11.23 22.28
C ALA A 29 2.54 10.16 21.29
N ALA A 30 2.68 8.91 21.72
CA ALA A 30 3.05 7.80 20.84
C ALA A 30 1.93 7.46 19.84
N LYS A 31 0.66 7.55 20.26
CA LYS A 31 -0.50 7.39 19.36
C LYS A 31 -0.55 8.48 18.30
N ALA A 32 -0.32 9.73 18.67
CA ALA A 32 -0.28 10.84 17.74
C ALA A 32 0.83 10.66 16.70
N LYS A 33 2.02 10.25 17.12
CA LYS A 33 3.15 9.98 16.25
C LYS A 33 2.89 8.80 15.32
N ALA A 34 2.26 7.75 15.81
CA ALA A 34 1.86 6.60 14.99
C ALA A 34 0.83 7.00 13.93
N ALA A 35 -0.14 7.84 14.27
CA ALA A 35 -1.14 8.35 13.35
C ALA A 35 -0.53 9.23 12.25
N GLU A 36 0.42 10.10 12.61
CA GLU A 36 1.17 10.91 11.64
C GLU A 36 1.97 10.03 10.67
N THR A 37 2.67 9.02 11.21
CA THR A 37 3.44 8.08 10.41
C THR A 37 2.54 7.30 9.45
N ALA A 38 1.39 6.83 9.91
CA ALA A 38 0.41 6.15 9.07
C ALA A 38 -0.13 7.05 7.95
N ALA A 39 -0.44 8.31 8.28
CA ALA A 39 -0.89 9.30 7.30
C ALA A 39 0.19 9.59 6.24
N LYS A 40 1.44 9.70 6.67
CA LYS A 40 2.58 9.91 5.77
C LYS A 40 2.80 8.70 4.85
N THR A 41 2.68 7.49 5.38
CA THR A 41 2.77 6.26 4.58
C THR A 41 1.66 6.19 3.54
N ALA A 42 0.43 6.51 3.90
CA ALA A 42 -0.70 6.55 2.98
C ALA A 42 -0.51 7.62 1.88
N TRP A 43 0.02 8.78 2.23
CA TRP A 43 0.35 9.82 1.26
C TRP A 43 1.47 9.38 0.31
N ASN A 44 2.53 8.75 0.82
CA ASN A 44 3.60 8.20 -0.02
C ASN A 44 3.05 7.21 -1.05
N GLY A 45 2.14 6.32 -0.65
CA GLY A 45 1.48 5.41 -1.57
C GLY A 45 0.71 6.12 -2.70
N LYS A 46 0.12 7.28 -2.42
CA LYS A 46 -0.53 8.11 -3.45
C LYS A 46 0.50 8.75 -4.39
N VAL A 47 1.63 9.21 -3.86
CA VAL A 47 2.74 9.75 -4.67
C VAL A 47 3.30 8.67 -5.58
N ASP A 48 3.54 7.47 -5.06
CA ASP A 48 4.04 6.35 -5.84
C ASP A 48 3.07 5.96 -6.97
N SER A 49 1.77 5.92 -6.67
CA SER A 49 0.72 5.67 -7.66
C SER A 49 0.68 6.74 -8.75
N TYR A 50 0.84 8.00 -8.37
CA TYR A 50 0.91 9.10 -9.32
C TYR A 50 2.14 9.00 -10.23
N GLN A 51 3.31 8.72 -9.66
CA GLN A 51 4.54 8.54 -10.43
C GLN A 51 4.46 7.33 -11.37
N LEU A 52 3.87 6.23 -10.91
CA LEU A 52 3.62 5.06 -11.73
C LEU A 52 2.68 5.39 -12.91
N CYS A 53 1.59 6.09 -12.66
CA CYS A 53 0.66 6.56 -13.69
C CYS A 53 1.39 7.43 -14.73
N LYS A 54 2.19 8.39 -14.30
CA LYS A 54 3.00 9.25 -15.18
C LYS A 54 3.99 8.45 -16.02
N SER A 55 4.59 7.41 -15.45
CA SER A 55 5.53 6.54 -16.14
C SER A 55 4.82 5.69 -17.20
N GLN A 56 3.62 5.22 -16.90
CA GLN A 56 2.78 4.48 -17.84
C GLN A 56 2.35 5.36 -19.02
N ASP A 57 1.92 6.59 -18.75
CA ASP A 57 1.56 7.55 -19.80
C ASP A 57 2.74 7.84 -20.73
N LYS A 58 3.93 8.04 -20.14
CA LYS A 58 5.16 8.26 -20.90
C LYS A 58 5.52 7.05 -21.77
N ALA A 59 5.40 5.85 -21.22
CA ALA A 59 5.66 4.61 -21.97
C ALA A 59 4.67 4.44 -23.11
N ALA A 60 3.38 4.67 -22.89
CA ALA A 60 2.34 4.61 -23.90
C ALA A 60 2.58 5.65 -25.01
N ALA A 61 2.89 6.90 -24.65
CA ALA A 61 3.20 7.93 -25.62
C ALA A 61 4.40 7.56 -26.48
N THR A 62 5.45 7.01 -25.90
CA THR A 62 6.63 6.53 -26.62
C THR A 62 6.29 5.39 -27.55
N TYR A 63 5.48 4.43 -27.09
CA TYR A 63 5.01 3.31 -27.93
C TYR A 63 4.26 3.80 -29.17
N TYR A 64 3.27 4.67 -29.00
CA TYR A 64 2.50 5.19 -30.14
C TYR A 64 3.36 6.05 -31.09
N LYS A 65 4.27 6.83 -30.56
CA LYS A 65 5.22 7.61 -31.37
C LYS A 65 6.10 6.71 -32.22
N THR A 66 6.66 5.67 -31.62
CA THR A 66 7.52 4.71 -32.32
C THR A 66 6.73 3.88 -33.35
N ALA A 67 5.54 3.42 -32.98
CA ALA A 67 4.68 2.67 -33.89
C ALA A 67 4.29 3.49 -35.12
N LYS A 68 3.95 4.77 -34.92
CA LYS A 68 3.68 5.69 -36.02
C LYS A 68 4.90 5.90 -36.92
N ALA A 69 6.08 6.07 -36.35
CA ALA A 69 7.32 6.25 -37.11
C ALA A 69 7.70 4.99 -37.92
N THR A 70 7.36 3.80 -37.43
CA THR A 70 7.66 2.52 -38.09
C THR A 70 6.52 1.98 -38.92
N GLY A 71 5.40 2.68 -39.04
CA GLY A 71 4.22 2.26 -39.81
C GLY A 71 3.51 1.05 -39.24
N LYS A 72 3.70 0.70 -37.98
CA LYS A 72 3.04 -0.42 -37.32
C LYS A 72 1.59 -0.07 -36.95
N PRO A 73 0.61 -0.91 -37.32
CA PRO A 73 -0.77 -0.68 -36.90
C PRO A 73 -0.90 -0.83 -35.41
N THR A 74 -1.57 0.11 -34.75
CA THR A 74 -1.83 0.08 -33.31
C THR A 74 -3.32 0.18 -33.03
N LYS A 75 -3.75 -0.42 -31.93
CA LYS A 75 -5.10 -0.17 -31.42
C LYS A 75 -5.16 1.23 -30.78
N PRO A 76 -6.32 1.89 -30.82
CA PRO A 76 -6.50 3.17 -30.14
C PRO A 76 -6.20 3.03 -28.64
N ALA A 77 -5.67 4.10 -28.05
CA ALA A 77 -5.38 4.13 -26.63
C ALA A 77 -6.66 3.91 -25.81
N ALA A 78 -6.56 3.09 -24.76
CA ALA A 78 -7.65 2.92 -23.83
C ALA A 78 -7.92 4.24 -23.08
N GLN A 79 -9.18 4.56 -22.90
CA GLN A 79 -9.58 5.71 -22.09
C GLN A 79 -9.26 5.40 -20.61
N THR A 80 -8.27 6.07 -20.07
CA THR A 80 -7.87 5.94 -18.66
C THR A 80 -8.08 7.28 -17.96
N PRO A 81 -8.43 7.28 -16.66
CA PRO A 81 -8.51 8.51 -15.89
C PRO A 81 -7.15 9.23 -15.88
N PRO A 82 -7.13 10.56 -15.85
CA PRO A 82 -5.88 11.31 -15.76
C PRO A 82 -5.15 11.02 -14.44
N CYS A 83 -3.83 11.08 -14.48
CA CYS A 83 -3.00 10.90 -13.29
C CYS A 83 -3.30 12.01 -12.27
N ALA A 84 -3.75 11.64 -11.08
CA ALA A 84 -4.06 12.58 -10.01
C ALA A 84 -2.82 12.88 -9.16
N ASP A 85 -2.42 14.14 -9.13
CA ASP A 85 -1.33 14.59 -8.25
C ASP A 85 -1.84 14.69 -6.82
N PRO A 86 -1.22 13.99 -5.85
CA PRO A 86 -1.65 14.07 -4.45
C PRO A 86 -1.29 15.40 -3.77
N GLY A 87 -0.48 16.25 -4.40
CA GLY A 87 -0.01 17.50 -3.81
C GLY A 87 0.97 17.28 -2.64
N PRO A 88 1.31 18.36 -1.92
CA PRO A 88 2.21 18.27 -0.77
C PRO A 88 1.56 17.54 0.41
N PHE A 89 2.38 16.88 1.22
CA PHE A 89 1.90 16.24 2.44
C PHE A 89 1.42 17.29 3.45
N VAL A 90 0.17 17.16 3.86
CA VAL A 90 -0.41 17.98 4.92
C VAL A 90 -1.03 17.04 5.96
N TYR A 91 -0.43 16.98 7.14
CA TYR A 91 -0.99 16.24 8.26
C TYR A 91 -1.92 17.15 9.07
N LYS A 92 -3.18 16.74 9.18
CA LYS A 92 -4.13 17.33 10.13
C LYS A 92 -4.35 16.30 11.22
N PRO A 93 -3.81 16.51 12.44
CA PRO A 93 -4.13 15.62 13.54
C PRO A 93 -5.65 15.62 13.73
N ALA A 94 -6.21 14.42 13.86
CA ALA A 94 -7.58 14.30 14.29
C ALA A 94 -7.63 14.93 15.69
N THR A 95 -8.26 16.09 15.82
CA THR A 95 -8.69 16.59 17.13
C THR A 95 -9.42 15.42 17.78
N ALA A 96 -8.95 14.99 18.95
CA ALA A 96 -9.49 13.85 19.66
C ALA A 96 -11.01 13.96 19.62
N ALA A 97 -11.63 13.11 18.81
CA ALA A 97 -13.08 12.99 18.83
C ALA A 97 -13.38 12.59 20.26
N VAL A 98 -14.10 13.46 20.96
CA VAL A 98 -14.60 13.17 22.30
C VAL A 98 -15.23 11.79 22.18
N ALA A 99 -14.66 10.81 22.86
CA ALA A 99 -15.20 9.47 22.85
C ALA A 99 -16.62 9.57 23.36
N VAL A 100 -17.59 9.59 22.47
CA VAL A 100 -18.97 9.39 22.84
C VAL A 100 -19.02 7.96 23.32
N THR A 101 -18.92 7.82 24.63
CA THR A 101 -19.17 6.56 25.30
C THR A 101 -20.55 6.11 24.85
N PRO A 102 -20.68 4.97 24.15
CA PRO A 102 -22.01 4.48 23.83
C PRO A 102 -22.69 4.18 25.17
N THR A 103 -23.66 4.98 25.52
CA THR A 103 -24.52 4.72 26.67
C THR A 103 -25.22 3.39 26.40
N ALA A 104 -24.81 2.37 27.14
CA ALA A 104 -25.49 1.08 27.05
C ALA A 104 -26.98 1.28 27.35
N PRO A 105 -27.90 0.72 26.54
CA PRO A 105 -29.30 0.84 26.82
C PRO A 105 -29.60 0.23 28.18
N ALA A 106 -30.18 1.03 29.07
CA ALA A 106 -30.60 0.57 30.36
C ALA A 106 -31.58 -0.60 30.18
N LYS A 107 -31.26 -1.77 30.71
CA LYS A 107 -32.24 -2.86 30.80
C LYS A 107 -33.38 -2.39 31.68
N LYS A 108 -34.54 -2.20 31.08
CA LYS A 108 -35.79 -2.11 31.83
C LYS A 108 -36.07 -3.47 32.44
N SER A 109 -36.13 -3.52 33.76
CA SER A 109 -36.67 -4.63 34.54
C SER A 109 -38.13 -4.80 34.28
#